data_421a32b8772fcb29aea14f7cf57da2af
#
_entry.id   421a32b8772fcb29aea14f7cf57da2af
#
_cell.length_a   1.000
_cell.length_b   1.000
_cell.length_c   1.000
_cell.angle_alpha   90.00
_cell.angle_beta   90.00
_cell.angle_gamma   90.00
#
_symmetry.space_group_name_H-M   'P 1'
#
loop_
_entity.id
_entity.type
_entity.pdbx_description
1 polymer ?
#
loop_
_entity_poly.entity_id
_entity_poly.type
_entity_poly.pdbx_seq_one_letter_code
_entity_poly.pdbx_strand_id
1 'polypeptide(L)'
;PPDGAEQQFNDWYNNHHMPSHVYGVSGFRSGQRYKIPDRPDYLAIYDLASSETLTDEEYRDRKYRPDAPTKKMLSEVIAFTRYVADEISFQVRDGLTIDDAFDAGMILAAFFTVPDDAVVEFIDWYETEHTPMLLANPGWRMARHMRIVDADPNPFTHMMLHYIDGEHVLDSDAV
;
A
#
# COMPACT_ATOMS: atom_id res chain seq x y z
N PRO A 1 5.31 5.57 -14.67
CA PRO A 1 6.55 6.20 -15.16
C PRO A 1 6.34 6.87 -16.51
N PRO A 2 7.24 7.80 -16.89
CA PRO A 2 7.22 8.39 -18.23
C PRO A 2 7.48 7.33 -19.30
N ASP A 3 6.94 7.53 -20.52
CA ASP A 3 7.14 6.62 -21.63
C ASP A 3 8.63 6.45 -21.95
N GLY A 4 9.09 5.20 -22.04
CA GLY A 4 10.50 4.86 -22.32
C GLY A 4 11.49 5.12 -21.18
N ALA A 5 11.05 5.60 -20.01
CA ALA A 5 11.89 5.90 -18.85
C ALA A 5 11.66 4.95 -17.66
N GLU A 6 11.04 3.80 -17.88
CA GLU A 6 10.70 2.86 -16.81
C GLU A 6 11.93 2.42 -15.99
N GLN A 7 13.04 2.09 -16.65
CA GLN A 7 14.27 1.71 -15.97
C GLN A 7 14.80 2.85 -15.09
N GLN A 8 14.91 4.06 -15.65
CA GLN A 8 15.39 5.23 -14.93
C GLN A 8 14.47 5.57 -13.73
N PHE A 9 13.16 5.44 -13.91
CA PHE A 9 12.18 5.63 -12.86
C PHE A 9 12.34 4.61 -11.73
N ASN A 10 12.55 3.34 -12.08
CA ASN A 10 12.78 2.28 -11.11
C ASN A 10 14.09 2.47 -10.34
N ASP A 11 15.18 2.82 -11.03
CA ASP A 11 16.48 3.08 -10.41
C ASP A 11 16.40 4.26 -9.44
N TRP A 12 15.75 5.36 -9.84
CA TRP A 12 15.54 6.50 -8.97
C TRP A 12 14.64 6.15 -7.78
N TYR A 13 13.51 5.48 -8.01
CA TYR A 13 12.55 5.19 -6.95
C TYR A 13 13.14 4.25 -5.90
N ASN A 14 13.76 3.15 -6.35
CA ASN A 14 14.27 2.10 -5.46
C ASN A 14 15.57 2.49 -4.75
N ASN A 15 16.46 3.23 -5.41
CA ASN A 15 17.79 3.53 -4.87
C ASN A 15 17.90 4.93 -4.27
N HIS A 16 16.92 5.82 -4.49
CA HIS A 16 16.96 7.19 -4.01
C HIS A 16 15.66 7.62 -3.30
N HIS A 17 14.53 7.61 -4.00
CA HIS A 17 13.28 8.19 -3.46
C HIS A 17 12.78 7.45 -2.23
N MET A 18 12.54 6.14 -2.33
CA MET A 18 12.05 5.34 -1.21
C MET A 18 13.04 5.30 -0.04
N PRO A 19 14.35 5.01 -0.23
CA PRO A 19 15.33 5.08 0.84
C PRO A 19 15.41 6.44 1.51
N SER A 20 15.27 7.53 0.77
CA SER A 20 15.31 8.88 1.31
C SER A 20 14.15 9.17 2.28
N HIS A 21 13.01 8.52 2.12
CA HIS A 21 11.89 8.60 3.06
C HIS A 21 12.10 7.65 4.24
N VAL A 22 12.32 6.37 3.97
CA VAL A 22 12.39 5.32 5.01
C VAL A 22 13.55 5.56 5.98
N TYR A 23 14.70 6.02 5.50
CA TYR A 23 15.89 6.25 6.34
C TYR A 23 16.15 7.72 6.66
N GLY A 24 15.46 8.63 6.01
CA GLY A 24 15.73 10.05 6.13
C GLY A 24 14.58 10.91 6.64
N VAL A 25 13.45 10.30 7.03
CA VAL A 25 12.33 10.99 7.68
C VAL A 25 11.91 10.19 8.90
N SER A 26 11.98 10.81 10.07
CA SER A 26 11.51 10.20 11.31
C SER A 26 10.04 9.80 11.18
N GLY A 27 9.70 8.60 11.65
CA GLY A 27 8.32 8.09 11.58
C GLY A 27 7.98 7.26 10.34
N PHE A 28 8.79 7.24 9.29
CA PHE A 28 8.68 6.20 8.26
C PHE A 28 9.27 4.89 8.79
N ARG A 29 8.50 3.82 8.76
CA ARG A 29 8.87 2.50 9.31
C ARG A 29 9.33 1.53 8.23
N SER A 30 8.60 1.50 7.12
CA SER A 30 8.89 0.63 5.99
C SER A 30 8.47 1.26 4.67
N GLY A 31 8.94 0.69 3.57
CA GLY A 31 8.49 1.02 2.23
C GLY A 31 8.51 -0.23 1.36
N GLN A 32 7.40 -0.49 0.69
CA GLN A 32 7.25 -1.59 -0.26
C GLN A 32 6.75 -1.05 -1.59
N ARG A 33 7.18 -1.67 -2.68
CA ARG A 33 6.80 -1.23 -4.02
C ARG A 33 6.50 -2.42 -4.92
N TYR A 34 5.38 -2.34 -5.60
CA TYR A 34 4.86 -3.39 -6.46
C TYR A 34 4.61 -2.84 -7.86
N LYS A 35 4.90 -3.63 -8.88
CA LYS A 35 4.49 -3.35 -10.25
C LYS A 35 3.10 -3.94 -10.47
N ILE A 36 2.20 -3.17 -11.10
CA ILE A 36 0.89 -3.70 -11.50
C ILE A 36 1.10 -4.55 -12.76
N PRO A 37 0.64 -5.82 -12.79
CA PRO A 37 0.77 -6.67 -13.96
C PRO A 37 0.19 -6.00 -15.21
N ASP A 38 0.83 -6.20 -16.36
CA ASP A 38 0.39 -5.74 -17.68
C ASP A 38 0.13 -4.23 -17.84
N ARG A 39 0.57 -3.43 -16.84
CA ARG A 39 0.43 -1.97 -16.83
C ARG A 39 1.75 -1.29 -16.49
N PRO A 40 1.97 -0.05 -16.95
CA PRO A 40 3.16 0.72 -16.57
C PRO A 40 3.06 1.33 -15.15
N ASP A 41 2.05 0.94 -14.38
CA ASP A 41 1.74 1.52 -13.09
C ASP A 41 2.43 0.78 -11.95
N TYR A 42 2.64 1.49 -10.85
CA TYR A 42 3.26 0.99 -9.63
C TYR A 42 2.46 1.40 -8.41
N LEU A 43 2.40 0.51 -7.43
CA LEU A 43 1.92 0.78 -6.08
C LEU A 43 3.12 0.90 -5.15
N ALA A 44 3.19 1.98 -4.39
CA ALA A 44 4.14 2.13 -3.29
C ALA A 44 3.37 2.28 -1.98
N ILE A 45 3.74 1.50 -0.99
CA ILE A 45 3.15 1.48 0.34
C ILE A 45 4.23 1.89 1.34
N TYR A 46 3.93 2.85 2.20
CA TYR A 46 4.79 3.26 3.30
C TYR A 46 4.03 3.07 4.62
N ASP A 47 4.63 2.33 5.52
CA ASP A 47 4.14 2.25 6.89
C ASP A 47 4.72 3.39 7.71
N LEU A 48 3.86 4.12 8.39
CA LEU A 48 4.20 5.28 9.20
C LEU A 48 3.94 5.01 10.69
N ALA A 49 4.66 5.70 11.56
CA ALA A 49 4.39 5.65 13.00
C ALA A 49 3.01 6.23 13.33
N SER A 50 2.62 7.28 12.61
CA SER A 50 1.30 7.90 12.61
C SER A 50 1.14 8.78 11.38
N SER A 51 -0.09 9.19 11.05
CA SER A 51 -0.37 10.15 9.98
C SER A 51 0.23 11.54 10.25
N GLU A 52 0.52 11.88 11.51
CA GLU A 52 1.19 13.12 11.91
C GLU A 52 2.57 13.25 11.29
N THR A 53 3.28 12.13 11.03
CA THR A 53 4.56 12.11 10.30
C THR A 53 4.51 12.91 8.99
N LEU A 54 3.35 12.96 8.33
CA LEU A 54 3.17 13.70 7.08
C LEU A 54 3.04 15.23 7.29
N THR A 55 2.94 15.69 8.52
CA THR A 55 2.91 17.11 8.90
C THR A 55 4.21 17.59 9.52
N ASP A 56 5.14 16.68 9.82
CA ASP A 56 6.44 16.99 10.39
C ASP A 56 7.31 17.80 9.42
N GLU A 57 8.19 18.63 9.98
CA GLU A 57 9.07 19.51 9.20
C GLU A 57 9.98 18.71 8.25
N GLU A 58 10.53 17.58 8.69
CA GLU A 58 11.40 16.71 7.90
C GLU A 58 10.70 16.22 6.63
N TYR A 59 9.45 15.74 6.75
CA TYR A 59 8.67 15.30 5.60
C TYR A 59 8.28 16.47 4.70
N ARG A 60 7.81 17.58 5.30
CA ARG A 60 7.41 18.78 4.55
C ARG A 60 8.56 19.37 3.74
N ASP A 61 9.76 19.40 4.30
CA ASP A 61 10.95 19.85 3.60
C ASP A 61 11.22 18.99 2.35
N ARG A 62 11.18 17.67 2.47
CA ARG A 62 11.35 16.77 1.33
C ARG A 62 10.27 16.95 0.28
N LYS A 63 9.01 17.09 0.69
CA LYS A 63 7.87 17.24 -0.20
C LYS A 63 7.91 18.57 -0.97
N TYR A 64 8.22 19.66 -0.29
CA TYR A 64 8.12 21.00 -0.88
C TYR A 64 9.46 21.56 -1.39
N ARG A 65 10.57 20.99 -0.96
CA ARG A 65 11.94 21.34 -1.38
C ARG A 65 12.69 20.07 -1.84
N PRO A 66 12.13 19.32 -2.83
CA PRO A 66 12.79 18.12 -3.30
C PRO A 66 14.13 18.44 -3.96
N ASP A 67 15.06 17.52 -3.88
CA ASP A 67 16.33 17.61 -4.61
C ASP A 67 16.12 17.57 -6.14
N ALA A 68 17.15 17.94 -6.88
CA ALA A 68 17.06 18.07 -8.34
C ALA A 68 16.65 16.77 -9.05
N PRO A 69 17.17 15.57 -8.70
CA PRO A 69 16.72 14.30 -9.26
C PRO A 69 15.24 14.04 -9.01
N THR A 70 14.79 14.22 -7.77
CA THR A 70 13.39 14.02 -7.38
C THR A 70 12.45 15.01 -8.09
N LYS A 71 12.83 16.29 -8.12
CA LYS A 71 12.04 17.32 -8.82
C LYS A 71 11.88 16.99 -10.30
N LYS A 72 12.96 16.57 -10.97
CA LYS A 72 12.91 16.16 -12.37
C LYS A 72 11.96 14.99 -12.55
N MET A 73 12.15 13.91 -11.81
CA MET A 73 11.36 12.68 -11.97
C MET A 73 9.88 12.90 -11.70
N LEU A 74 9.53 13.63 -10.63
CA LEU A 74 8.14 13.94 -10.30
C LEU A 74 7.46 14.83 -11.34
N SER A 75 8.21 15.71 -12.03
CA SER A 75 7.65 16.54 -13.11
C SER A 75 7.29 15.73 -14.37
N GLU A 76 7.81 14.52 -14.50
CA GLU A 76 7.61 13.63 -15.65
C GLU A 76 6.55 12.54 -15.36
N VAL A 77 6.08 12.41 -14.11
CA VAL A 77 5.02 11.45 -13.76
C VAL A 77 3.69 11.89 -14.33
N ILE A 78 3.03 10.99 -15.09
CA ILE A 78 1.82 11.30 -15.85
C ILE A 78 0.58 11.37 -14.96
N ALA A 79 0.47 10.46 -13.99
CA ALA A 79 -0.66 10.38 -13.07
C ALA A 79 -0.19 9.94 -11.68
N PHE A 80 -0.85 10.44 -10.67
CA PHE A 80 -0.56 10.13 -9.29
C PHE A 80 -1.85 9.98 -8.50
N THR A 81 -1.97 8.89 -7.75
CA THR A 81 -3.04 8.67 -6.80
C THR A 81 -2.41 8.43 -5.43
N ARG A 82 -2.92 9.08 -4.41
CA ARG A 82 -2.42 8.95 -3.04
C ARG A 82 -3.56 8.70 -2.07
N TYR A 83 -3.32 7.76 -1.18
CA TYR A 83 -4.17 7.51 -0.01
C TYR A 83 -3.34 7.63 1.26
N VAL A 84 -3.93 8.22 2.29
CA VAL A 84 -3.47 8.12 3.67
C VAL A 84 -4.55 7.36 4.42
N ALA A 85 -4.15 6.35 5.17
CA ALA A 85 -5.09 5.48 5.85
C ALA A 85 -4.60 5.09 7.24
N ASP A 86 -5.53 4.94 8.17
CA ASP A 86 -5.30 4.33 9.47
C ASP A 86 -5.55 2.83 9.36
N GLU A 87 -4.61 2.01 9.83
CA GLU A 87 -4.83 0.59 9.96
C GLU A 87 -5.84 0.31 11.08
N ILE A 88 -6.96 -0.34 10.72
CA ILE A 88 -8.00 -0.76 11.67
C ILE A 88 -7.61 -2.09 12.30
N SER A 89 -7.22 -3.05 11.45
CA SER A 89 -6.81 -4.37 11.86
C SER A 89 -5.89 -5.03 10.83
N PHE A 90 -5.19 -6.06 11.25
CA PHE A 90 -4.55 -7.01 10.35
C PHE A 90 -4.68 -8.43 10.91
N GLN A 91 -4.74 -9.40 10.02
CA GLN A 91 -4.79 -10.81 10.36
C GLN A 91 -3.75 -11.55 9.53
N VAL A 92 -2.96 -12.38 10.20
CA VAL A 92 -1.94 -13.22 9.58
C VAL A 92 -2.42 -14.67 9.64
N ARG A 93 -2.21 -15.42 8.58
CA ARG A 93 -2.53 -16.85 8.55
C ARG A 93 -1.78 -17.59 9.66
N ASP A 94 -2.46 -18.53 10.30
CA ASP A 94 -1.90 -19.38 11.34
C ASP A 94 -0.59 -20.06 10.87
N GLY A 95 0.41 -20.00 11.73
CA GLY A 95 1.72 -20.59 11.47
C GLY A 95 2.72 -19.72 10.71
N LEU A 96 2.33 -18.52 10.28
CA LEU A 96 3.25 -17.52 9.73
C LEU A 96 3.62 -16.47 10.77
N THR A 97 4.84 -15.95 10.68
CA THR A 97 5.20 -14.69 11.32
C THR A 97 4.75 -13.51 10.47
N ILE A 98 4.72 -12.31 11.03
CA ILE A 98 4.43 -11.08 10.28
C ILE A 98 5.47 -10.87 9.17
N ASP A 99 6.75 -11.12 9.45
CA ASP A 99 7.82 -10.98 8.47
C ASP A 99 7.64 -11.96 7.29
N ASP A 100 7.28 -13.23 7.59
CA ASP A 100 6.94 -14.20 6.55
C ASP A 100 5.74 -13.75 5.69
N ALA A 101 4.75 -13.13 6.32
CA ALA A 101 3.58 -12.64 5.61
C ALA A 101 3.89 -11.46 4.69
N PHE A 102 4.79 -10.57 5.10
CA PHE A 102 5.28 -9.47 4.27
C PHE A 102 6.13 -9.92 3.07
N ASP A 103 6.75 -11.11 3.14
CA ASP A 103 7.50 -11.72 2.01
C ASP A 103 6.56 -12.38 0.98
N ALA A 104 5.39 -11.83 0.79
CA ALA A 104 4.42 -12.28 -0.20
C ALA A 104 4.87 -11.91 -1.63
N GLY A 105 4.58 -12.80 -2.58
CA GLY A 105 4.90 -12.56 -4.00
C GLY A 105 4.03 -11.49 -4.65
N MET A 106 2.84 -11.24 -4.11
CA MET A 106 1.84 -10.33 -4.68
C MET A 106 1.02 -9.64 -3.61
N ILE A 107 0.56 -8.41 -3.91
CA ILE A 107 -0.49 -7.73 -3.16
C ILE A 107 -1.71 -7.52 -4.03
N LEU A 108 -2.89 -7.92 -3.53
CA LEU A 108 -4.18 -7.51 -4.04
C LEU A 108 -4.69 -6.34 -3.19
N ALA A 109 -4.83 -5.15 -3.80
CA ALA A 109 -5.41 -3.98 -3.15
C ALA A 109 -6.86 -3.79 -3.60
N ALA A 110 -7.80 -3.89 -2.68
CA ALA A 110 -9.22 -3.67 -2.92
C ALA A 110 -9.68 -2.37 -2.24
N PHE A 111 -10.46 -1.57 -2.97
CA PHE A 111 -10.93 -0.26 -2.50
C PHE A 111 -12.45 -0.25 -2.44
N PHE A 112 -13.00 0.27 -1.35
CA PHE A 112 -14.44 0.33 -1.11
C PHE A 112 -14.90 1.72 -0.72
N THR A 113 -16.11 2.05 -1.14
CA THR A 113 -16.88 3.17 -0.59
C THR A 113 -18.00 2.57 0.25
N VAL A 114 -17.80 2.58 1.57
CA VAL A 114 -18.76 2.02 2.53
C VAL A 114 -19.60 3.18 3.07
N PRO A 115 -20.96 3.12 2.98
CA PRO A 115 -21.83 4.11 3.61
C PRO A 115 -21.65 4.16 5.12
N ASP A 116 -21.80 5.34 5.72
CA ASP A 116 -21.56 5.55 7.16
C ASP A 116 -22.42 4.64 8.05
N ASP A 117 -23.66 4.36 7.64
CA ASP A 117 -24.60 3.51 8.36
C ASP A 117 -24.28 2.00 8.23
N ALA A 118 -23.45 1.61 7.29
CA ALA A 118 -23.02 0.23 7.05
C ALA A 118 -21.60 -0.08 7.56
N VAL A 119 -20.83 0.91 8.02
CA VAL A 119 -19.43 0.74 8.38
C VAL A 119 -19.22 -0.32 9.46
N VAL A 120 -20.03 -0.31 10.51
CA VAL A 120 -19.88 -1.25 11.63
C VAL A 120 -20.13 -2.68 11.17
N GLU A 121 -21.21 -2.91 10.44
CA GLU A 121 -21.56 -4.23 9.90
C GLU A 121 -20.51 -4.72 8.89
N PHE A 122 -20.01 -3.82 8.04
CA PHE A 122 -18.98 -4.13 7.06
C PHE A 122 -17.67 -4.55 7.73
N ILE A 123 -17.21 -3.83 8.76
CA ILE A 123 -15.99 -4.16 9.50
C ILE A 123 -16.14 -5.52 10.20
N ASP A 124 -17.28 -5.72 10.90
CA ASP A 124 -17.55 -6.96 11.60
C ASP A 124 -17.52 -8.17 10.65
N TRP A 125 -18.29 -8.11 9.56
CA TRP A 125 -18.30 -9.16 8.53
C TRP A 125 -16.92 -9.39 7.94
N TYR A 126 -16.21 -8.32 7.58
CA TYR A 126 -14.89 -8.42 6.94
C TYR A 126 -13.88 -9.12 7.85
N GLU A 127 -13.87 -8.79 9.14
CA GLU A 127 -12.89 -9.29 10.09
C GLU A 127 -13.25 -10.68 10.66
N THR A 128 -14.54 -10.96 10.84
CA THR A 128 -14.97 -12.20 11.51
C THR A 128 -15.35 -13.33 10.56
N GLU A 129 -15.70 -13.02 9.32
CA GLU A 129 -16.14 -14.00 8.34
C GLU A 129 -15.24 -14.01 7.10
N HIS A 130 -15.13 -12.87 6.40
CA HIS A 130 -14.48 -12.79 5.10
C HIS A 130 -12.97 -13.03 5.19
N THR A 131 -12.27 -12.32 6.05
CA THR A 131 -10.81 -12.47 6.20
C THR A 131 -10.41 -13.87 6.68
N PRO A 132 -11.04 -14.46 7.71
CA PRO A 132 -10.76 -15.86 8.10
C PRO A 132 -10.99 -16.86 6.97
N MET A 133 -12.04 -16.67 6.16
CA MET A 133 -12.30 -17.52 5.00
C MET A 133 -11.16 -17.45 3.97
N LEU A 134 -10.67 -16.24 3.67
CA LEU A 134 -9.52 -16.05 2.77
C LEU A 134 -8.24 -16.67 3.32
N LEU A 135 -7.96 -16.48 4.61
CA LEU A 135 -6.76 -16.99 5.27
C LEU A 135 -6.77 -18.53 5.45
N ALA A 136 -7.92 -19.19 5.26
CA ALA A 136 -7.99 -20.63 5.17
C ALA A 136 -7.33 -21.18 3.89
N ASN A 137 -7.19 -20.37 2.84
CA ASN A 137 -6.42 -20.71 1.65
C ASN A 137 -4.92 -20.61 1.94
N PRO A 138 -4.13 -21.68 1.70
CA PRO A 138 -2.68 -21.70 1.97
C PRO A 138 -1.87 -20.62 1.28
N GLY A 139 -2.33 -20.12 0.14
CA GLY A 139 -1.67 -19.03 -0.61
C GLY A 139 -1.99 -17.63 -0.09
N TRP A 140 -2.95 -17.48 0.84
CA TRP A 140 -3.28 -16.20 1.46
C TRP A 140 -2.50 -16.04 2.75
N ARG A 141 -1.60 -15.06 2.83
CA ARG A 141 -0.66 -14.92 3.96
C ARG A 141 -1.17 -13.95 5.02
N MET A 142 -1.70 -12.81 4.58
CA MET A 142 -2.13 -11.74 5.48
C MET A 142 -3.19 -10.87 4.79
N ALA A 143 -4.09 -10.31 5.57
CA ALA A 143 -5.00 -9.25 5.17
C ALA A 143 -4.86 -8.07 6.14
N ARG A 144 -4.75 -6.85 5.59
CA ARG A 144 -4.72 -5.59 6.34
C ARG A 144 -5.94 -4.76 5.96
N HIS A 145 -6.69 -4.31 6.94
CA HIS A 145 -7.86 -3.46 6.77
C HIS A 145 -7.54 -2.02 7.15
N MET A 146 -7.70 -1.12 6.21
CA MET A 146 -7.37 0.29 6.33
C MET A 146 -8.61 1.16 6.19
N ARG A 147 -8.78 2.16 7.08
CA ARG A 147 -9.71 3.26 6.89
C ARG A 147 -8.98 4.43 6.23
N ILE A 148 -9.44 4.87 5.07
CA ILE A 148 -8.85 5.99 4.34
C ILE A 148 -9.28 7.30 5.02
N VAL A 149 -8.29 8.14 5.36
CA VAL A 149 -8.48 9.43 6.01
C VAL A 149 -8.17 10.62 5.09
N ASP A 150 -7.38 10.38 4.03
CA ASP A 150 -7.12 11.37 2.98
C ASP A 150 -6.96 10.65 1.63
N ALA A 151 -7.62 11.15 0.60
CA ALA A 151 -7.66 10.53 -0.73
C ALA A 151 -7.57 11.57 -1.84
N ASP A 152 -6.73 11.33 -2.84
CA ASP A 152 -6.60 12.14 -4.03
C ASP A 152 -6.24 11.24 -5.23
N PRO A 153 -7.01 11.22 -6.33
CA PRO A 153 -8.27 11.93 -6.59
C PRO A 153 -9.54 11.14 -6.20
N ASN A 154 -9.46 9.84 -5.92
CA ASN A 154 -10.63 8.97 -5.77
C ASN A 154 -11.02 8.81 -4.30
N PRO A 155 -12.24 9.21 -3.89
CA PRO A 155 -12.66 9.25 -2.49
C PRO A 155 -13.20 7.90 -1.99
N PHE A 156 -12.38 6.85 -1.98
CA PHE A 156 -12.72 5.62 -1.27
C PHE A 156 -12.64 5.82 0.23
N THR A 157 -13.40 5.05 1.00
CA THR A 157 -13.44 5.12 2.47
C THR A 157 -12.59 4.04 3.14
N HIS A 158 -12.44 2.88 2.49
CA HIS A 158 -11.70 1.73 3.00
C HIS A 158 -10.82 1.13 1.92
N MET A 159 -9.70 0.56 2.34
CA MET A 159 -8.78 -0.17 1.50
C MET A 159 -8.35 -1.45 2.23
N MET A 160 -8.36 -2.57 1.52
CA MET A 160 -7.86 -3.86 1.98
C MET A 160 -6.62 -4.24 1.19
N LEU A 161 -5.55 -4.60 1.91
CA LEU A 161 -4.33 -5.10 1.33
C LEU A 161 -4.20 -6.58 1.66
N HIS A 162 -4.32 -7.42 0.64
CA HIS A 162 -4.18 -8.86 0.77
C HIS A 162 -2.80 -9.28 0.25
N TYR A 163 -2.03 -9.91 1.09
CA TYR A 163 -0.71 -10.45 0.80
C TYR A 163 -0.85 -11.92 0.43
N ILE A 164 -0.55 -12.25 -0.83
CA ILE A 164 -0.76 -13.57 -1.41
C ILE A 164 0.51 -14.11 -2.10
N ASP A 165 0.61 -15.41 -2.25
CA ASP A 165 1.77 -16.07 -2.88
C ASP A 165 1.91 -15.74 -4.38
N GLY A 166 0.80 -15.46 -5.05
CA GLY A 166 0.78 -15.08 -6.46
C GLY A 166 -0.62 -15.14 -7.07
N GLU A 167 -0.74 -14.82 -8.33
CA GLU A 167 -2.00 -14.71 -9.07
C GLU A 167 -2.82 -16.02 -9.04
N HIS A 168 -2.13 -17.18 -9.05
CA HIS A 168 -2.78 -18.50 -9.01
C HIS A 168 -3.68 -18.71 -7.79
N VAL A 169 -3.48 -17.94 -6.71
CA VAL A 169 -4.31 -18.00 -5.51
C VAL A 169 -5.72 -17.49 -5.78
N LEU A 170 -5.86 -16.54 -6.70
CA LEU A 170 -7.15 -15.93 -7.07
C LEU A 170 -8.01 -16.86 -7.93
N ASP A 171 -7.40 -17.85 -8.58
CA ASP A 171 -8.10 -18.84 -9.42
C ASP A 171 -8.57 -20.06 -8.63
N SER A 172 -8.33 -20.08 -7.31
CA SER A 172 -8.71 -21.20 -6.46
C SER A 172 -10.20 -21.15 -6.11
N ASP A 173 -10.86 -22.32 -6.02
CA ASP A 173 -12.29 -22.47 -5.65
C ASP A 173 -12.63 -21.94 -4.23
N ALA A 174 -11.65 -21.37 -3.54
CA ALA A 174 -11.78 -20.87 -2.17
C ALA A 174 -11.88 -19.32 -2.10
N VAL A 175 -12.08 -18.66 -3.26
CA VAL A 175 -12.28 -17.20 -3.35
C VAL A 175 -13.71 -16.89 -3.76
#